data_4dec6783d4ae2375eb3142d38ed1e814
#
_entry.id   4dec6783d4ae2375eb3142d38ed1e814
#
_cell.length_a   1.000
_cell.length_b   1.000
_cell.length_c   1.000
_cell.angle_alpha   90.00
_cell.angle_beta   90.00
_cell.angle_gamma   90.00
#
_symmetry.space_group_name_H-M   'P 1'
#
loop_
_entity.id
_entity.type
_entity.pdbx_description
1 polymer ?
#
loop_
_entity_poly.entity_id
_entity_poly.type
_entity_poly.pdbx_seq_one_letter_code
_entity_poly.pdbx_strand_id
1 'polypeptide(L)'
;GDSPLLIGPERRQQLIELFRHHQPNLVLTHWKDDILHPDHCAATEAVIWASRYCFRPGIEGGSPPCPAPQVLFYETTLGTAPVAHYVPNLFIDISPSYERKCQALDCFHAQPGLAERYGILARYRAIEAQSTAWMKGCEYAEGFVRLSTEAAGFNGPMGFGA
;
A
#
# COMPACT_ATOMS: atom_id res chain seq x y z
N GLY A 1 16.08 21.07 -3.50
CA GLY A 1 16.77 20.03 -4.26
C GLY A 1 16.40 18.67 -3.70
N ASP A 2 16.22 17.71 -4.55
CA ASP A 2 15.86 16.36 -4.15
C ASP A 2 17.12 15.70 -3.56
N SER A 3 17.09 15.52 -2.25
CA SER A 3 18.12 14.76 -1.53
C SER A 3 17.62 13.34 -1.32
N PRO A 4 18.49 12.32 -1.38
CA PRO A 4 18.09 10.95 -1.08
C PRO A 4 17.43 10.84 0.30
N LEU A 5 16.34 10.09 0.39
CA LEU A 5 15.65 9.85 1.66
C LEU A 5 16.47 8.89 2.52
N LEU A 6 17.14 9.43 3.53
CA LEU A 6 17.91 8.64 4.48
C LEU A 6 17.11 8.49 5.78
N ILE A 7 16.74 7.26 6.12
CA ILE A 7 15.95 6.93 7.31
C ILE A 7 16.84 6.17 8.31
N GLY A 8 17.53 6.95 9.15
CA GLY A 8 18.34 6.42 10.24
C GLY A 8 17.51 5.91 11.44
N PRO A 9 18.19 5.39 12.48
CA PRO A 9 17.54 4.83 13.66
C PRO A 9 16.58 5.81 14.36
N GLU A 10 16.95 7.07 14.47
CA GLU A 10 16.11 8.09 15.10
C GLU A 10 14.79 8.30 14.36
N ARG A 11 14.83 8.38 13.02
CA ARG A 11 13.63 8.51 12.21
C ARG A 11 12.75 7.27 12.24
N ARG A 12 13.34 6.09 12.32
CA ARG A 12 12.60 4.83 12.53
C ARG A 12 11.89 4.84 13.88
N GLN A 13 12.54 5.33 14.93
CA GLN A 13 11.93 5.48 16.27
C GLN A 13 10.78 6.48 16.25
N GLN A 14 10.94 7.63 15.59
CA GLN A 14 9.86 8.61 15.42
C GLN A 14 8.64 7.99 14.71
N LEU A 15 8.86 7.15 13.69
CA LEU A 15 7.77 6.49 12.98
C LEU A 15 7.05 5.44 13.86
N ILE A 16 7.78 4.71 14.71
CA ILE A 16 7.17 3.83 15.72
C ILE A 16 6.26 4.63 16.65
N GLU A 17 6.72 5.78 17.13
CA GLU A 17 5.94 6.66 18.01
C GLU A 17 4.68 7.20 17.30
N LEU A 18 4.77 7.56 16.02
CA LEU A 18 3.61 7.95 15.23
C LEU A 18 2.59 6.80 15.13
N PHE A 19 3.05 5.57 14.91
CA PHE A 19 2.16 4.40 14.86
C PHE A 19 1.48 4.17 16.21
N ARG A 20 2.23 4.24 17.31
CA ARG A 20 1.68 4.10 18.66
C ARG A 20 0.69 5.21 19.02
N HIS A 21 0.99 6.44 18.62
CA HIS A 21 0.13 7.59 18.90
C HIS A 21 -1.18 7.52 18.09
N HIS A 22 -1.09 7.22 16.79
CA HIS A 22 -2.26 7.22 15.90
C HIS A 22 -2.99 5.88 15.83
N GLN A 23 -2.35 4.79 16.25
CA GLN A 23 -2.90 3.43 16.25
C GLN A 23 -3.60 3.03 14.95
N PRO A 24 -2.94 3.15 13.77
CA PRO A 24 -3.57 2.86 12.51
C PRO A 24 -3.97 1.39 12.41
N ASN A 25 -5.16 1.10 11.90
CA ASN A 25 -5.57 -0.26 11.55
C ASN A 25 -5.02 -0.69 10.19
N LEU A 26 -4.81 0.28 9.29
CA LEU A 26 -4.34 0.09 7.93
C LEU A 26 -3.30 1.14 7.59
N VAL A 27 -2.22 0.70 6.94
CA VAL A 27 -1.17 1.57 6.38
C VAL A 27 -0.99 1.23 4.92
N LEU A 28 -1.02 2.25 4.07
CA LEU A 28 -0.69 2.15 2.65
C LEU A 28 0.73 2.68 2.44
N THR A 29 1.56 1.92 1.72
CA THR A 29 2.92 2.34 1.37
C THR A 29 3.28 1.87 -0.04
N HIS A 30 4.40 2.37 -0.55
CA HIS A 30 4.90 2.01 -1.86
C HIS A 30 5.24 0.53 -1.96
N TRP A 31 5.29 0.00 -3.20
CA TRP A 31 5.88 -1.33 -3.41
C TRP A 31 7.36 -1.34 -3.02
N LYS A 32 7.77 -2.40 -2.33
CA LYS A 32 9.11 -2.52 -1.73
C LYS A 32 10.27 -2.59 -2.72
N ASP A 33 10.00 -2.99 -3.96
CA ASP A 33 11.01 -3.21 -5.00
C ASP A 33 10.87 -2.19 -6.15
N ASP A 34 10.53 -0.94 -5.86
CA ASP A 34 10.50 0.14 -6.86
C ASP A 34 11.94 0.56 -7.20
N ILE A 35 12.54 -0.15 -8.14
CA ILE A 35 13.95 0.00 -8.53
C ILE A 35 14.31 1.36 -9.13
N LEU A 36 13.32 2.12 -9.61
CA LEU A 36 13.54 3.46 -10.17
C LEU A 36 13.50 4.56 -9.12
N HIS A 37 12.95 4.27 -7.94
CA HIS A 37 12.79 5.25 -6.87
C HIS A 37 13.27 4.68 -5.52
N PRO A 38 14.57 4.74 -5.25
CA PRO A 38 15.15 4.26 -3.97
C PRO A 38 14.48 4.86 -2.73
N ASP A 39 13.97 6.09 -2.83
CA ASP A 39 13.26 6.75 -1.73
C ASP A 39 11.94 6.06 -1.38
N HIS A 40 11.25 5.50 -2.37
CA HIS A 40 10.06 4.67 -2.14
C HIS A 40 10.42 3.41 -1.36
N CYS A 41 11.52 2.75 -1.74
CA CYS A 41 12.02 1.57 -1.04
C CYS A 41 12.41 1.90 0.41
N ALA A 42 13.13 3.01 0.63
CA ALA A 42 13.51 3.46 1.96
C ALA A 42 12.30 3.78 2.85
N ALA A 43 11.30 4.48 2.31
CA ALA A 43 10.05 4.77 3.02
C ALA A 43 9.31 3.47 3.41
N THR A 44 9.22 2.53 2.47
CA THR A 44 8.55 1.24 2.69
C THR A 44 9.26 0.39 3.72
N GLU A 45 10.60 0.32 3.69
CA GLU A 45 11.39 -0.38 4.70
C GLU A 45 11.11 0.19 6.10
N ALA A 46 11.06 1.50 6.24
CA ALA A 46 10.75 2.15 7.52
C ALA A 46 9.33 1.85 8.01
N VAL A 47 8.34 1.82 7.11
CA VAL A 47 6.96 1.45 7.43
C VAL A 47 6.88 0.00 7.90
N ILE A 48 7.53 -0.92 7.20
CA ILE A 48 7.60 -2.33 7.61
C ILE A 48 8.24 -2.43 9.00
N TRP A 49 9.35 -1.74 9.21
CA TRP A 49 10.01 -1.67 10.52
C TRP A 49 9.05 -1.20 11.61
N ALA A 50 8.42 -0.05 11.42
CA ALA A 50 7.50 0.51 12.41
C ALA A 50 6.32 -0.43 12.71
N SER A 51 5.74 -1.07 11.68
CA SER A 51 4.65 -2.04 11.85
C SER A 51 5.04 -3.28 12.66
N ARG A 52 6.35 -3.65 12.64
CA ARG A 52 6.89 -4.81 13.37
C ARG A 52 7.35 -4.48 14.79
N TYR A 53 7.50 -3.21 15.10
CA TYR A 53 8.00 -2.77 16.41
C TYR A 53 7.00 -1.96 17.23
N CYS A 54 5.94 -1.39 16.65
CA CYS A 54 4.96 -0.59 17.37
C CYS A 54 4.23 -1.35 18.49
N PHE A 55 4.07 -2.66 18.37
CA PHE A 55 3.39 -3.50 19.37
C PHE A 55 4.33 -4.07 20.46
N ARG A 56 5.64 -3.89 20.32
CA ARG A 56 6.62 -4.49 21.24
C ARG A 56 6.85 -3.61 22.45
N PRO A 57 6.57 -4.08 23.69
CA PRO A 57 6.74 -3.25 24.88
C PRO A 57 8.20 -2.91 25.22
N GLY A 58 9.17 -3.72 24.74
CA GLY A 58 10.59 -3.48 24.97
C GLY A 58 11.22 -2.40 24.08
N ILE A 59 10.45 -1.77 23.19
CA ILE A 59 10.91 -0.63 22.41
C ILE A 59 10.58 0.63 23.21
N GLU A 60 11.62 1.41 23.54
CA GLU A 60 11.47 2.68 24.24
C GLU A 60 10.59 3.66 23.45
N GLY A 61 9.82 4.48 24.18
CA GLY A 61 8.97 5.50 23.57
C GLY A 61 8.03 6.15 24.57
N GLY A 62 7.43 7.29 24.17
CA GLY A 62 6.48 8.06 24.97
C GLY A 62 5.06 7.51 24.94
N SER A 63 4.71 6.77 23.88
CA SER A 63 3.37 6.20 23.70
C SER A 63 3.35 4.70 24.00
N PRO A 64 2.24 4.16 24.55
CA PRO A 64 2.12 2.73 24.82
C PRO A 64 2.11 1.92 23.51
N PRO A 65 2.54 0.63 23.56
CA PRO A 65 2.43 -0.26 22.42
C PRO A 65 1.01 -0.32 21.86
N CYS A 66 0.89 -0.43 20.54
CA CYS A 66 -0.39 -0.56 19.83
C CYS A 66 -0.42 -1.85 18.98
N PRO A 67 -1.59 -2.34 18.58
CA PRO A 67 -1.69 -3.45 17.63
C PRO A 67 -0.93 -3.16 16.33
N ALA A 68 -0.32 -4.19 15.75
CA ALA A 68 0.33 -4.06 14.45
C ALA A 68 -0.72 -3.78 13.36
N PRO A 69 -0.54 -2.74 12.54
CA PRO A 69 -1.46 -2.46 11.44
C PRO A 69 -1.36 -3.48 10.32
N GLN A 70 -2.42 -3.60 9.53
CA GLN A 70 -2.34 -4.20 8.22
C GLN A 70 -1.56 -3.27 7.30
N VAL A 71 -0.60 -3.81 6.54
CA VAL A 71 0.16 -3.04 5.55
C VAL A 71 -0.19 -3.52 4.15
N LEU A 72 -0.58 -2.58 3.30
CA LEU A 72 -0.81 -2.81 1.88
C LEU A 72 0.19 -1.99 1.06
N PHE A 73 0.78 -2.65 0.06
CA PHE A 73 1.67 -2.01 -0.89
C PHE A 73 0.90 -1.66 -2.16
N TYR A 74 0.98 -0.41 -2.58
CA TYR A 74 0.42 0.03 -3.85
C TYR A 74 1.47 0.07 -4.96
N GLU A 75 1.02 -0.08 -6.20
CA GLU A 75 1.85 0.08 -7.39
C GLU A 75 2.29 1.54 -7.52
N THR A 76 3.59 1.76 -7.67
CA THR A 76 4.18 3.09 -7.61
C THR A 76 4.45 3.67 -8.98
N THR A 77 5.41 3.12 -9.70
CA THR A 77 5.84 3.64 -10.99
C THR A 77 5.16 2.89 -12.12
N LEU A 78 4.31 3.59 -12.87
CA LEU A 78 3.60 3.02 -14.01
C LEU A 78 4.55 2.36 -15.01
N GLY A 79 4.23 1.13 -15.39
CA GLY A 79 4.99 0.36 -16.37
C GLY A 79 6.18 -0.43 -15.80
N THR A 80 6.49 -0.27 -14.52
CA THR A 80 7.62 -1.00 -13.89
C THR A 80 7.20 -2.28 -13.19
N ALA A 81 5.90 -2.54 -13.04
CA ALA A 81 5.38 -3.71 -12.34
C ALA A 81 6.04 -5.05 -12.76
N PRO A 82 6.26 -5.36 -14.05
CA PRO A 82 6.90 -6.61 -14.44
C PRO A 82 8.35 -6.72 -13.95
N VAL A 83 9.11 -5.64 -13.98
CA VAL A 83 10.54 -5.61 -13.57
C VAL A 83 10.66 -5.62 -12.05
N ALA A 84 9.75 -4.91 -11.37
CA ALA A 84 9.66 -4.87 -9.92
C ALA A 84 8.92 -6.07 -9.31
N HIS A 85 8.51 -7.05 -10.12
CA HIS A 85 7.75 -8.23 -9.69
C HIS A 85 6.52 -7.87 -8.85
N TYR A 86 5.81 -6.79 -9.24
CA TYR A 86 4.58 -6.39 -8.58
C TYR A 86 3.40 -7.23 -9.06
N VAL A 87 2.92 -8.12 -8.20
CA VAL A 87 1.76 -8.97 -8.49
C VAL A 87 0.72 -8.74 -7.39
N PRO A 88 -0.34 -7.96 -7.65
CA PRO A 88 -1.36 -7.71 -6.66
C PRO A 88 -2.10 -8.99 -6.27
N ASN A 89 -2.39 -9.11 -4.98
CA ASN A 89 -3.15 -10.21 -4.39
C ASN A 89 -4.41 -9.74 -3.64
N LEU A 90 -4.69 -8.45 -3.69
CA LEU A 90 -5.88 -7.81 -3.17
C LEU A 90 -6.34 -6.74 -4.17
N PHE A 91 -7.61 -6.74 -4.50
CA PHE A 91 -8.22 -5.71 -5.35
C PHE A 91 -9.30 -4.97 -4.59
N ILE A 92 -9.40 -3.67 -4.83
CA ILE A 92 -10.42 -2.80 -4.26
C ILE A 92 -11.18 -2.16 -5.42
N ASP A 93 -12.50 -2.36 -5.46
CA ASP A 93 -13.37 -1.67 -6.41
C ASP A 93 -13.42 -0.19 -6.06
N ILE A 94 -12.89 0.64 -6.95
CA ILE A 94 -12.91 2.09 -6.84
C ILE A 94 -13.90 2.75 -7.80
N SER A 95 -14.73 1.97 -8.50
CA SER A 95 -15.69 2.52 -9.46
C SER A 95 -16.55 3.64 -8.84
N PRO A 96 -17.07 3.50 -7.60
CA PRO A 96 -17.86 4.56 -6.99
C PRO A 96 -17.08 5.83 -6.63
N SER A 97 -15.75 5.75 -6.53
CA SER A 97 -14.87 6.87 -6.14
C SER A 97 -13.90 7.29 -7.24
N TYR A 98 -14.00 6.69 -8.43
CA TYR A 98 -13.06 6.90 -9.52
C TYR A 98 -12.99 8.37 -9.98
N GLU A 99 -14.13 9.03 -10.10
CA GLU A 99 -14.18 10.46 -10.47
C GLU A 99 -13.43 11.33 -9.45
N ARG A 100 -13.62 11.05 -8.15
CA ARG A 100 -12.91 11.74 -7.09
C ARG A 100 -11.41 11.52 -7.14
N LYS A 101 -10.99 10.31 -7.51
CA LYS A 101 -9.57 10.00 -7.76
C LYS A 101 -9.01 10.83 -8.90
N CYS A 102 -9.73 10.95 -10.03
CA CYS A 102 -9.31 11.78 -11.15
C CYS A 102 -9.14 13.24 -10.74
N GLN A 103 -10.11 13.80 -10.02
CA GLN A 103 -10.03 15.17 -9.49
C GLN A 103 -8.81 15.38 -8.59
N ALA A 104 -8.48 14.39 -7.75
CA ALA A 104 -7.30 14.45 -6.90
C ALA A 104 -6.00 14.40 -7.72
N LEU A 105 -5.94 13.58 -8.78
CA LEU A 105 -4.79 13.48 -9.67
C LEU A 105 -4.57 14.77 -10.49
N ASP A 106 -5.65 15.46 -10.87
CA ASP A 106 -5.57 16.73 -11.59
C ASP A 106 -5.00 17.88 -10.74
N CYS A 107 -4.95 17.72 -9.41
CA CYS A 107 -4.25 18.67 -8.53
C CYS A 107 -2.73 18.63 -8.68
N PHE A 108 -2.16 17.60 -9.29
CA PHE A 108 -0.71 17.47 -9.52
C PHE A 108 -0.28 18.20 -10.80
N HIS A 109 -0.33 19.52 -10.78
CA HIS A 109 -0.04 20.37 -11.95
C HIS A 109 1.36 20.18 -12.55
N ALA A 110 2.32 19.73 -11.74
CA ALA A 110 3.68 19.41 -12.22
C ALA A 110 3.75 18.11 -13.05
N GLN A 111 2.72 17.31 -13.04
CA GLN A 111 2.65 16.01 -13.73
C GLN A 111 1.34 15.89 -14.54
N PRO A 112 1.21 16.60 -15.66
CA PRO A 112 -0.02 16.57 -16.45
C PRO A 112 -0.30 15.17 -17.01
N GLY A 113 -1.60 14.83 -17.13
CA GLY A 113 -2.03 13.55 -17.69
C GLY A 113 -1.99 12.37 -16.72
N LEU A 114 -1.83 12.60 -15.43
CA LEU A 114 -1.88 11.53 -14.42
C LEU A 114 -3.23 10.82 -14.39
N ALA A 115 -4.33 11.57 -14.45
CA ALA A 115 -5.67 10.99 -14.41
C ALA A 115 -5.91 10.00 -15.57
N GLU A 116 -5.44 10.33 -16.79
CA GLU A 116 -5.52 9.45 -17.94
C GLU A 116 -4.70 8.16 -17.74
N ARG A 117 -3.42 8.31 -17.33
CA ARG A 117 -2.51 7.18 -17.16
C ARG A 117 -2.97 6.22 -16.06
N TYR A 118 -3.35 6.76 -14.90
CA TYR A 118 -3.87 5.95 -13.79
C TYR A 118 -5.28 5.43 -14.07
N GLY A 119 -6.03 6.07 -14.95
CA GLY A 119 -7.31 5.56 -15.45
C GLY A 119 -7.15 4.29 -16.27
N ILE A 120 -6.14 4.25 -17.16
CA ILE A 120 -5.80 3.03 -17.92
C ILE A 120 -5.40 1.91 -16.95
N LEU A 121 -4.55 2.20 -15.97
CA LEU A 121 -4.17 1.22 -14.97
C LEU A 121 -5.37 0.72 -14.17
N ALA A 122 -6.25 1.60 -13.72
CA ALA A 122 -7.43 1.22 -12.93
C ALA A 122 -8.38 0.32 -13.71
N ARG A 123 -8.55 0.55 -15.01
CA ARG A 123 -9.32 -0.35 -15.89
C ARG A 123 -8.64 -1.71 -16.06
N TYR A 124 -7.33 -1.74 -16.25
CA TYR A 124 -6.58 -2.98 -16.32
C TYR A 124 -6.71 -3.79 -15.02
N ARG A 125 -6.57 -3.15 -13.86
CA ARG A 125 -6.75 -3.79 -12.55
C ARG A 125 -8.19 -4.28 -12.33
N ALA A 126 -9.19 -3.60 -12.90
CA ALA A 126 -10.57 -4.09 -12.87
C ALA A 126 -10.75 -5.39 -13.69
N ILE A 127 -10.09 -5.51 -14.84
CA ILE A 127 -10.09 -6.75 -15.63
C ILE A 127 -9.45 -7.90 -14.84
N GLU A 128 -8.31 -7.65 -14.18
CA GLU A 128 -7.69 -8.64 -13.30
C GLU A 128 -8.61 -9.01 -12.14
N ALA A 129 -9.22 -8.02 -11.48
CA ALA A 129 -10.15 -8.22 -10.37
C ALA A 129 -11.37 -9.06 -10.78
N GLN A 130 -11.94 -8.81 -11.96
CA GLN A 130 -13.04 -9.60 -12.50
C GLN A 130 -12.61 -11.05 -12.77
N SER A 131 -11.41 -11.25 -13.29
CA SER A 131 -10.91 -12.57 -13.74
C SER A 131 -10.38 -13.43 -12.60
N THR A 132 -9.73 -12.81 -11.60
CA THR A 132 -9.01 -13.53 -10.54
C THR A 132 -9.67 -13.45 -9.18
N ALA A 133 -10.40 -12.38 -8.90
CA ALA A 133 -11.08 -12.13 -7.62
C ALA A 133 -12.61 -12.14 -7.75
N TRP A 134 -13.15 -12.48 -8.91
CA TRP A 134 -14.59 -12.63 -9.19
C TRP A 134 -15.42 -11.36 -8.90
N MET A 135 -14.82 -10.18 -9.01
CA MET A 135 -15.45 -8.89 -8.74
C MET A 135 -16.32 -8.44 -9.92
N LYS A 136 -17.51 -9.04 -10.05
CA LYS A 136 -18.45 -8.73 -11.14
C LYS A 136 -18.89 -7.27 -11.09
N GLY A 137 -18.89 -6.60 -12.26
CA GLY A 137 -19.36 -5.21 -12.40
C GLY A 137 -18.35 -4.16 -11.94
N CYS A 138 -17.16 -4.55 -11.50
CA CYS A 138 -16.07 -3.62 -11.20
C CYS A 138 -15.55 -2.99 -12.50
N GLU A 139 -15.69 -1.68 -12.65
CA GLU A 139 -15.22 -0.95 -13.85
C GLU A 139 -13.81 -0.37 -13.63
N TYR A 140 -13.49 -0.01 -12.40
CA TYR A 140 -12.19 0.51 -11.99
C TYR A 140 -11.76 -0.13 -10.69
N ALA A 141 -10.53 -0.62 -10.63
CA ALA A 141 -9.96 -1.19 -9.41
C ALA A 141 -8.58 -0.64 -9.11
N GLU A 142 -8.21 -0.71 -7.85
CA GLU A 142 -6.81 -0.64 -7.41
C GLU A 142 -6.36 -2.01 -6.95
N GLY A 143 -5.15 -2.39 -7.39
CA GLY A 143 -4.51 -3.63 -6.96
C GLY A 143 -3.47 -3.34 -5.89
N PHE A 144 -3.46 -4.14 -4.84
CA PHE A 144 -2.51 -4.06 -3.73
C PHE A 144 -1.82 -5.39 -3.51
N VAL A 145 -0.60 -5.34 -2.98
CA VAL A 145 0.02 -6.49 -2.35
C VAL A 145 -0.14 -6.36 -0.85
N ARG A 146 -0.79 -7.35 -0.25
CA ARG A 146 -0.95 -7.40 1.21
C ARG A 146 0.33 -7.98 1.83
N LEU A 147 0.89 -7.29 2.81
CA LEU A 147 1.93 -7.85 3.66
C LEU A 147 1.30 -8.91 4.57
N SER A 148 1.43 -10.17 4.15
CA SER A 148 1.04 -11.31 4.99
C SER A 148 2.30 -11.94 5.57
N THR A 149 2.35 -12.04 6.88
CA THR A 149 3.42 -12.76 7.61
C THR A 149 2.92 -14.07 8.19
N GLU A 150 1.65 -14.33 8.04
CA GLU A 150 1.00 -15.54 8.52
C GLU A 150 0.65 -16.40 7.31
N ALA A 151 1.13 -17.63 7.30
CA ALA A 151 0.46 -18.66 6.54
C ALA A 151 -0.97 -18.68 7.05
N ALA A 152 -1.95 -18.44 6.19
CA ALA A 152 -3.35 -18.48 6.58
C ALA A 152 -3.66 -19.90 7.08
N GLY A 153 -3.69 -20.05 8.40
CA GLY A 153 -4.25 -21.21 9.04
C GLY A 153 -5.76 -21.07 8.98
N PHE A 154 -6.44 -21.94 8.26
CA PHE A 154 -7.89 -21.93 8.17
C PHE A 154 -8.47 -23.03 9.05
N ASN A 155 -9.15 -22.66 10.13
CA ASN A 155 -9.81 -23.58 11.07
C ASN A 155 -11.35 -23.50 11.01
N GLY A 156 -11.93 -23.11 9.88
CA GLY A 156 -13.38 -22.97 9.75
C GLY A 156 -13.92 -23.34 8.37
N PRO A 157 -15.25 -23.46 8.21
CA PRO A 157 -15.83 -23.67 6.88
C PRO A 157 -15.50 -22.50 5.98
N MET A 158 -14.95 -22.77 4.80
CA MET A 158 -14.74 -21.75 3.78
C MET A 158 -16.09 -21.20 3.33
N GLY A 159 -16.49 -20.06 3.89
CA GLY A 159 -17.62 -19.31 3.37
C GLY A 159 -17.18 -18.64 2.06
N PHE A 160 -17.40 -19.33 0.95
CA PHE A 160 -17.50 -18.64 -0.32
C PHE A 160 -18.84 -17.93 -0.26
N GLY A 161 -18.82 -16.61 -0.01
CA GLY A 161 -20.01 -15.80 -0.08
C GLY A 161 -20.67 -15.99 -1.44
N ALA A 162 -21.93 -16.35 -1.42
CA ALA A 162 -22.80 -16.48 -2.57
C ALA A 162 -23.08 -15.11 -3.18
#